data_9e801d16c90d34e872baa4673740d521
#
_entry.id   9e801d16c90d34e872baa4673740d521
#
_cell.length_a   1.000
_cell.length_b   1.000
_cell.length_c   1.000
_cell.angle_alpha   90.00
_cell.angle_beta   90.00
_cell.angle_gamma   90.00
#
_symmetry.space_group_name_H-M   'P 1'
#
loop_
_entity.id
_entity.type
_entity.pdbx_description
1 polymer ?
#
loop_
_entity_poly.entity_id
_entity_poly.type
_entity_poly.pdbx_seq_one_letter_code
_entity_poly.pdbx_strand_id
1 'polypeptide(L)'
;MILENVNATPIHQISEKLNNNNFYIKRDDLIPISFGGNKARKAVLFFKDIKTKGANCVVTYGSSSSNHCRIIANIAASKGLPCFIISPKENSESTLNSKMVEFFGAKVIKCFVSEVSETIDKVIEDLKSEGYKPYFIQGGG
;
A
#
# COMPACT_ATOMS: atom_id res chain seq x y z
N MET A 1 -5.14 5.26 -16.18
CA MET A 1 -6.53 5.74 -16.26
C MET A 1 -7.27 5.72 -14.93
N ILE A 2 -7.28 4.65 -14.12
CA ILE A 2 -7.96 4.63 -12.80
C ILE A 2 -7.27 5.55 -11.76
N LEU A 3 -5.97 5.80 -11.88
CA LEU A 3 -5.21 6.57 -10.90
C LEU A 3 -5.29 8.10 -11.06
N GLU A 4 -5.80 8.59 -12.18
CA GLU A 4 -5.83 10.04 -12.46
C GLU A 4 -6.98 10.78 -11.77
N ASN A 5 -8.02 10.06 -11.32
CA ASN A 5 -9.24 10.63 -10.73
C ASN A 5 -9.41 10.40 -9.22
N VAL A 6 -8.34 10.06 -8.49
CA VAL A 6 -8.42 9.82 -7.03
C VAL A 6 -8.75 11.09 -6.22
N ASN A 7 -8.73 12.27 -6.84
CA ASN A 7 -8.86 13.54 -6.13
C ASN A 7 -10.29 13.97 -5.83
N ALA A 8 -11.29 13.48 -6.56
CA ALA A 8 -12.67 13.96 -6.51
C ALA A 8 -13.58 13.01 -5.71
N THR A 9 -13.38 12.91 -4.40
CA THR A 9 -14.33 12.24 -3.52
C THR A 9 -15.30 13.25 -2.91
N PRO A 10 -16.61 12.92 -2.78
CA PRO A 10 -17.61 13.83 -2.21
C PRO A 10 -17.32 14.14 -0.74
N ILE A 11 -17.81 15.30 -0.31
CA ILE A 11 -17.82 15.69 1.10
C ILE A 11 -19.29 15.76 1.51
N HIS A 12 -19.64 15.00 2.55
CA HIS A 12 -20.99 14.97 3.10
C HIS A 12 -20.99 15.61 4.48
N GLN A 13 -21.98 16.46 4.74
CA GLN A 13 -22.22 16.94 6.08
C GLN A 13 -22.92 15.83 6.87
N ILE A 14 -22.46 15.62 8.10
CA ILE A 14 -23.14 14.73 9.05
C ILE A 14 -24.33 15.51 9.62
N SER A 15 -25.53 14.89 9.64
CA SER A 15 -26.74 15.51 10.17
C SER A 15 -26.70 15.77 11.67
N GLU A 16 -25.93 14.98 12.40
CA GLU A 16 -25.79 15.15 13.86
C GLU A 16 -24.76 16.24 14.17
N LYS A 17 -25.12 17.10 15.11
CA LYS A 17 -24.22 18.14 15.65
C LYS A 17 -23.66 17.69 16.99
N LEU A 18 -22.38 17.81 17.18
CA LEU A 18 -21.76 17.65 18.48
C LEU A 18 -21.29 19.02 18.98
N ASN A 19 -21.78 19.46 20.14
CA ASN A 19 -21.46 20.77 20.71
C ASN A 19 -21.68 21.95 19.73
N ASN A 20 -22.81 21.93 19.00
CA ASN A 20 -23.18 22.91 17.96
C ASN A 20 -22.22 23.04 16.76
N ASN A 21 -21.25 22.16 16.64
CA ASN A 21 -20.35 22.13 15.49
C ASN A 21 -20.90 21.30 14.34
N ASN A 22 -20.68 21.74 13.12
CA ASN A 22 -20.95 20.96 11.91
C ASN A 22 -19.76 20.07 11.61
N PHE A 23 -20.04 18.79 11.32
CA PHE A 23 -19.02 17.83 10.91
C PHE A 23 -19.21 17.44 9.45
N TYR A 24 -18.10 17.20 8.78
CA TYR A 24 -18.07 16.79 7.39
C TYR A 24 -17.22 15.54 7.22
N ILE A 25 -17.70 14.60 6.42
CA ILE A 25 -16.94 13.39 6.06
C ILE A 25 -16.54 13.52 4.59
N LYS A 26 -15.24 13.43 4.33
CA LYS A 26 -14.72 13.22 3.00
C LYS A 26 -14.70 11.72 2.71
N ARG A 27 -15.44 11.30 1.69
CA ARG A 27 -15.74 9.92 1.35
C ARG A 27 -14.58 9.26 0.58
N ASP A 28 -13.42 9.15 1.22
CA ASP A 28 -12.25 8.46 0.63
C ASP A 28 -12.44 6.94 0.53
N ASP A 29 -13.43 6.39 1.20
CA ASP A 29 -13.94 5.03 1.01
C ASP A 29 -14.48 4.77 -0.39
N LEU A 30 -14.88 5.81 -1.12
CA LEU A 30 -15.37 5.73 -2.50
C LEU A 30 -14.25 5.76 -3.55
N ILE A 31 -12.99 5.83 -3.16
CA ILE A 31 -11.87 5.67 -4.10
C ILE A 31 -11.87 4.23 -4.62
N PRO A 32 -11.94 3.99 -5.96
CA PRO A 32 -12.10 2.65 -6.53
C PRO A 32 -10.78 1.85 -6.55
N ILE A 33 -10.05 1.86 -5.45
CA ILE A 33 -8.80 1.13 -5.26
C ILE A 33 -8.87 0.42 -3.92
N SER A 34 -9.10 -0.89 -3.93
CA SER A 34 -9.01 -1.74 -2.73
C SER A 34 -9.66 -1.12 -1.48
N PHE A 35 -10.96 -0.82 -1.55
CA PHE A 35 -11.76 -0.17 -0.49
C PHE A 35 -11.35 1.26 -0.12
N GLY A 36 -10.58 1.93 -0.96
CA GLY A 36 -10.25 3.34 -0.80
C GLY A 36 -9.41 3.68 0.43
N GLY A 37 -9.59 4.90 0.92
CA GLY A 37 -8.91 5.44 2.08
C GLY A 37 -7.70 6.32 1.74
N ASN A 38 -7.14 6.95 2.78
CA ASN A 38 -6.02 7.90 2.65
C ASN A 38 -4.75 7.29 2.02
N LYS A 39 -4.54 5.98 2.17
CA LYS A 39 -3.38 5.29 1.58
C LYS A 39 -3.48 5.19 0.07
N ALA A 40 -4.69 5.14 -0.50
CA ALA A 40 -4.89 5.17 -1.94
C ALA A 40 -4.39 6.49 -2.56
N ARG A 41 -4.61 7.63 -1.88
CA ARG A 41 -4.11 8.93 -2.34
C ARG A 41 -2.59 8.99 -2.40
N LYS A 42 -1.92 8.50 -1.36
CA LYS A 42 -0.45 8.43 -1.33
C LYS A 42 0.09 7.49 -2.40
N ALA A 43 -0.53 6.32 -2.55
CA ALA A 43 -0.09 5.31 -3.50
C ALA A 43 -0.05 5.81 -4.95
N VAL A 44 -0.99 6.66 -5.34
CA VAL A 44 -0.98 7.29 -6.69
C VAL A 44 0.34 8.01 -6.98
N LEU A 45 0.86 8.75 -5.99
CA LEU A 45 2.11 9.49 -6.14
C LEU A 45 3.30 8.53 -6.25
N PHE A 46 3.33 7.47 -5.43
CA PHE A 46 4.38 6.45 -5.52
C PHE A 46 4.40 5.76 -6.89
N PHE A 47 3.25 5.36 -7.40
CA PHE A 47 3.20 4.67 -8.70
C PHE A 47 3.46 5.61 -9.89
N LYS A 48 3.25 6.90 -9.75
CA LYS A 48 3.73 7.91 -10.71
C LYS A 48 5.26 7.98 -10.71
N ASP A 49 5.87 8.02 -9.53
CA ASP A 49 7.33 8.06 -9.37
C ASP A 49 7.99 6.76 -9.84
N ILE A 50 7.42 5.58 -9.51
CA ILE A 50 7.85 4.27 -10.02
C ILE A 50 7.94 4.28 -11.54
N LYS A 51 6.90 4.78 -12.22
CA LYS A 51 6.87 4.90 -13.67
C LYS A 51 7.96 5.83 -14.19
N THR A 52 8.13 6.99 -13.57
CA THR A 52 9.14 7.99 -13.96
C THR A 52 10.55 7.45 -13.80
N LYS A 53 10.82 6.68 -12.75
CA LYS A 53 12.13 6.07 -12.48
C LYS A 53 12.38 4.78 -13.26
N GLY A 54 11.41 4.28 -13.98
CA GLY A 54 11.50 3.02 -14.73
C GLY A 54 11.73 1.81 -13.83
N ALA A 55 11.23 1.84 -12.61
CA ALA A 55 11.27 0.70 -11.71
C ALA A 55 10.29 -0.38 -12.18
N ASN A 56 10.68 -1.65 -12.04
CA ASN A 56 9.92 -2.79 -12.55
C ASN A 56 9.44 -3.76 -11.46
N CYS A 57 9.68 -3.48 -10.20
CA CYS A 57 9.08 -4.16 -9.06
C CYS A 57 8.96 -3.21 -7.86
N VAL A 58 8.13 -3.58 -6.90
CA VAL A 58 7.83 -2.77 -5.72
C VAL A 58 8.19 -3.55 -4.46
N VAL A 59 8.88 -2.90 -3.54
CA VAL A 59 9.17 -3.42 -2.20
C VAL A 59 8.55 -2.47 -1.18
N THR A 60 7.85 -2.99 -0.17
CA THR A 60 7.33 -2.18 0.93
C THR A 60 7.32 -2.96 2.23
N TYR A 61 7.02 -2.28 3.34
CA TYR A 61 6.95 -2.84 4.67
C TYR A 61 5.61 -2.56 5.34
N GLY A 62 5.09 -3.53 6.09
CA GLY A 62 3.92 -3.35 6.93
C GLY A 62 3.37 -4.66 7.50
N SER A 63 2.55 -4.53 8.55
CA SER A 63 1.93 -5.67 9.22
C SER A 63 0.86 -6.36 8.37
N SER A 64 0.39 -7.52 8.82
CA SER A 64 -0.71 -8.27 8.21
C SER A 64 -2.04 -7.50 8.14
N SER A 65 -2.24 -6.52 9.02
CA SER A 65 -3.44 -5.66 9.04
C SER A 65 -3.28 -4.36 8.25
N SER A 66 -2.15 -4.16 7.56
CA SER A 66 -1.81 -2.89 6.91
C SER A 66 -2.70 -2.56 5.71
N ASN A 67 -3.45 -1.45 5.79
CA ASN A 67 -4.15 -0.88 4.64
C ASN A 67 -3.20 -0.39 3.54
N HIS A 68 -1.99 0.04 3.92
CA HIS A 68 -0.95 0.43 2.98
C HIS A 68 -0.53 -0.76 2.11
N CYS A 69 -0.14 -1.88 2.72
CA CYS A 69 0.29 -3.09 1.99
C CYS A 69 -0.79 -3.60 1.04
N ARG A 70 -2.06 -3.64 1.48
CA ARG A 70 -3.19 -4.04 0.65
C ARG A 70 -3.33 -3.16 -0.59
N ILE A 71 -3.26 -1.85 -0.43
CA ILE A 71 -3.40 -0.90 -1.55
C ILE A 71 -2.22 -0.97 -2.50
N ILE A 72 -0.99 -1.05 -1.99
CA ILE A 72 0.20 -1.20 -2.83
C ILE A 72 0.15 -2.49 -3.63
N ALA A 73 -0.20 -3.62 -3.00
CA ALA A 73 -0.35 -4.91 -3.69
C ALA A 73 -1.40 -4.84 -4.81
N ASN A 74 -2.57 -4.24 -4.53
CA ASN A 74 -3.62 -4.08 -5.53
C ASN A 74 -3.18 -3.28 -6.76
N ILE A 75 -2.53 -2.12 -6.55
CA ILE A 75 -2.08 -1.28 -7.65
C ILE A 75 -0.93 -1.97 -8.41
N ALA A 76 0.01 -2.61 -7.71
CA ALA A 76 1.09 -3.35 -8.35
C ALA A 76 0.52 -4.46 -9.26
N ALA A 77 -0.42 -5.27 -8.76
CA ALA A 77 -1.10 -6.29 -9.53
C ALA A 77 -1.79 -5.72 -10.78
N SER A 78 -2.52 -4.60 -10.64
CA SER A 78 -3.19 -3.94 -11.78
C SER A 78 -2.24 -3.42 -12.86
N LYS A 79 -0.95 -3.28 -12.53
CA LYS A 79 0.12 -2.83 -13.44
C LYS A 79 1.06 -3.94 -13.88
N GLY A 80 0.82 -5.18 -13.46
CA GLY A 80 1.68 -6.31 -13.73
C GLY A 80 3.07 -6.20 -13.09
N LEU A 81 3.21 -5.43 -12.00
CA LEU A 81 4.46 -5.26 -11.28
C LEU A 81 4.57 -6.28 -10.14
N PRO A 82 5.65 -7.06 -10.06
CA PRO A 82 5.94 -7.85 -8.87
C PRO A 82 5.95 -6.98 -7.61
N CYS A 83 5.30 -7.47 -6.55
CA CYS A 83 5.21 -6.76 -5.28
C CYS A 83 5.75 -7.65 -4.14
N PHE A 84 6.66 -7.12 -3.36
CA PHE A 84 7.30 -7.77 -2.22
C PHE A 84 6.96 -6.99 -0.95
N ILE A 85 6.42 -7.67 0.04
CA ILE A 85 6.01 -7.06 1.30
C ILE A 85 6.79 -7.69 2.43
N ILE A 86 7.65 -6.89 3.09
CA ILE A 86 8.31 -7.31 4.31
C ILE A 86 7.32 -7.11 5.46
N SER A 87 7.07 -8.14 6.24
CA SER A 87 6.05 -8.12 7.28
C SER A 87 6.59 -8.73 8.58
N PRO A 88 6.36 -8.08 9.74
CA PRO A 88 6.80 -8.63 11.01
C PRO A 88 6.09 -9.94 11.31
N LYS A 89 6.83 -10.90 11.89
CA LYS A 89 6.28 -12.17 12.40
C LYS A 89 5.41 -11.96 13.62
N GLU A 90 5.79 -10.99 14.44
CA GLU A 90 5.00 -10.57 15.58
C GLU A 90 3.66 -9.99 15.10
N ASN A 91 2.56 -10.44 15.64
CA ASN A 91 1.21 -10.04 15.23
C ASN A 91 0.85 -10.42 13.78
N SER A 92 1.34 -11.55 13.28
CA SER A 92 1.01 -12.05 11.94
C SER A 92 -0.32 -12.82 11.90
N GLU A 93 -1.38 -12.23 12.43
CA GLU A 93 -2.73 -12.79 12.37
C GLU A 93 -3.28 -12.78 10.93
N SER A 94 -4.14 -13.76 10.64
CA SER A 94 -4.88 -13.77 9.38
C SER A 94 -5.98 -12.70 9.41
N THR A 95 -5.77 -11.61 8.70
CA THR A 95 -6.71 -10.51 8.58
C THR A 95 -7.30 -10.44 7.17
N LEU A 96 -8.36 -9.66 6.98
CA LEU A 96 -8.87 -9.38 5.64
C LEU A 96 -7.78 -8.78 4.75
N ASN A 97 -6.97 -7.87 5.30
CA ASN A 97 -5.90 -7.22 4.54
C ASN A 97 -4.82 -8.22 4.10
N SER A 98 -4.41 -9.17 4.97
CA SER A 98 -3.42 -10.19 4.59
C SER A 98 -3.95 -11.11 3.49
N LYS A 99 -5.20 -11.53 3.57
CA LYS A 99 -5.84 -12.34 2.53
C LYS A 99 -5.92 -11.59 1.19
N MET A 100 -6.22 -10.30 1.22
CA MET A 100 -6.25 -9.48 0.01
C MET A 100 -4.85 -9.28 -0.59
N VAL A 101 -3.83 -9.11 0.24
CA VAL A 101 -2.42 -9.04 -0.22
C VAL A 101 -2.02 -10.30 -0.96
N GLU A 102 -2.36 -11.47 -0.42
CA GLU A 102 -2.11 -12.78 -1.06
C GLU A 102 -2.93 -12.92 -2.36
N PHE A 103 -4.20 -12.55 -2.34
CA PHE A 103 -5.08 -12.56 -3.51
C PHE A 103 -4.53 -11.72 -4.67
N PHE A 104 -3.92 -10.57 -4.38
CA PHE A 104 -3.25 -9.73 -5.36
C PHE A 104 -1.88 -10.25 -5.80
N GLY A 105 -1.44 -11.40 -5.32
CA GLY A 105 -0.21 -12.06 -5.73
C GLY A 105 1.08 -11.42 -5.20
N ALA A 106 1.00 -10.60 -4.15
CA ALA A 106 2.19 -10.06 -3.52
C ALA A 106 2.95 -11.14 -2.73
N LYS A 107 4.28 -11.16 -2.85
CA LYS A 107 5.15 -12.05 -2.07
C LYS A 107 5.40 -11.45 -0.69
N VAL A 108 4.99 -12.15 0.36
CA VAL A 108 5.18 -11.72 1.75
C VAL A 108 6.42 -12.39 2.33
N ILE A 109 7.36 -11.58 2.79
CA ILE A 109 8.61 -12.00 3.45
C ILE A 109 8.48 -11.66 4.92
N LYS A 110 8.48 -12.68 5.78
CA LYS A 110 8.32 -12.51 7.23
C LYS A 110 9.67 -12.51 7.94
N CYS A 111 9.90 -11.49 8.78
CA CYS A 111 11.07 -11.35 9.63
C CYS A 111 10.66 -10.86 11.03
N PHE A 112 11.56 -10.88 11.99
CA PHE A 112 11.34 -10.21 13.29
C PHE A 112 11.43 -8.68 13.12
N VAL A 113 10.75 -7.93 13.99
CA VAL A 113 10.79 -6.45 13.95
C VAL A 113 12.21 -5.92 13.99
N SER A 114 13.08 -6.54 14.80
CA SER A 114 14.50 -6.18 14.90
C SER A 114 15.30 -6.37 13.61
N GLU A 115 14.84 -7.24 12.71
CA GLU A 115 15.52 -7.62 11.46
C GLU A 115 15.00 -6.86 10.24
N VAL A 116 13.99 -6.00 10.41
CA VAL A 116 13.28 -5.37 9.28
C VAL A 116 14.23 -4.59 8.38
N SER A 117 15.11 -3.77 8.94
CA SER A 117 16.03 -2.95 8.13
C SER A 117 16.97 -3.82 7.30
N GLU A 118 17.60 -4.80 7.93
CA GLU A 118 18.50 -5.74 7.26
C GLU A 118 17.76 -6.57 6.19
N THR A 119 16.54 -7.00 6.50
CA THR A 119 15.70 -7.75 5.54
C THR A 119 15.34 -6.91 4.33
N ILE A 120 15.03 -5.62 4.52
CA ILE A 120 14.74 -4.69 3.40
C ILE A 120 15.98 -4.58 2.50
N ASP A 121 17.14 -4.30 3.07
CA ASP A 121 18.38 -4.12 2.32
C ASP A 121 18.73 -5.39 1.54
N LYS A 122 18.65 -6.55 2.20
CA LYS A 122 18.90 -7.85 1.56
C LYS A 122 17.94 -8.11 0.40
N VAL A 123 16.63 -7.92 0.60
CA VAL A 123 15.63 -8.15 -0.46
C VAL A 123 15.88 -7.23 -1.65
N ILE A 124 16.25 -5.98 -1.41
CA ILE A 124 16.57 -5.03 -2.48
C ILE A 124 17.83 -5.47 -3.25
N GLU A 125 18.85 -5.95 -2.57
CA GLU A 125 20.08 -6.45 -3.20
C GLU A 125 19.84 -7.73 -4.00
N ASP A 126 19.12 -8.70 -3.43
CA ASP A 126 18.75 -9.94 -4.10
C ASP A 126 17.98 -9.65 -5.39
N LEU A 127 16.97 -8.77 -5.34
CA LEU A 127 16.19 -8.36 -6.50
C LEU A 127 17.05 -7.68 -7.58
N LYS A 128 17.99 -6.84 -7.18
CA LYS A 128 18.94 -6.21 -8.13
C LYS A 128 19.83 -7.25 -8.80
N SER A 129 20.30 -8.25 -8.05
CA SER A 129 21.10 -9.35 -8.61
C SER A 129 20.35 -10.21 -9.61
N GLU A 130 19.01 -10.31 -9.45
CA GLU A 130 18.08 -10.97 -10.37
C GLU A 130 17.71 -10.10 -11.59
N GLY A 131 18.25 -8.88 -11.71
CA GLY A 131 18.00 -7.97 -12.82
C GLY A 131 16.77 -7.06 -12.66
N TYR A 132 16.16 -7.02 -11.48
CA TYR A 132 15.09 -6.08 -11.20
C TYR A 132 15.64 -4.68 -10.90
N LYS A 133 14.77 -3.67 -11.07
CA LYS A 133 14.93 -2.29 -10.59
C LYS A 133 13.90 -2.03 -9.49
N PRO A 134 14.17 -2.44 -8.25
CA PRO A 134 13.22 -2.32 -7.16
C PRO A 134 12.98 -0.86 -6.77
N TYR A 135 11.71 -0.52 -6.52
CA TYR A 135 11.32 0.73 -5.89
C TYR A 135 10.83 0.44 -4.46
N PHE A 136 11.55 0.97 -3.49
CA PHE A 136 11.17 0.83 -2.08
C PHE A 136 10.20 1.93 -1.67
N ILE A 137 9.02 1.54 -1.20
CA ILE A 137 8.04 2.44 -0.57
C ILE A 137 8.14 2.24 0.93
N GLN A 138 8.55 3.30 1.63
CA GLN A 138 8.67 3.27 3.09
C GLN A 138 7.33 2.91 3.75
N GLY A 139 7.36 2.11 4.80
CA GLY A 139 6.18 1.66 5.52
C GLY A 139 5.39 2.83 6.11
N GLY A 140 4.07 2.73 6.00
CA GLY A 140 3.17 3.78 6.46
C GLY A 140 2.93 4.93 5.48
N GLY A 141 3.79 5.03 4.47
CA GLY A 141 3.66 6.04 3.39
C GLY A 141 3.83 7.46 3.86
#